data_54fb8b6de6c4d1fdeaa5f9bf9b1fb7c5
#
_entry.id   54fb8b6de6c4d1fdeaa5f9bf9b1fb7c5
#
_cell.length_a   1.000
_cell.length_b   1.000
_cell.length_c   1.000
_cell.angle_alpha   90.00
_cell.angle_beta   90.00
_cell.angle_gamma   90.00
#
_symmetry.space_group_name_H-M   'P 1'
#
loop_
_entity.id
_entity.type
_entity.pdbx_description
1 polymer ?
#
loop_
_entity_poly.entity_id
_entity_poly.type
_entity_poly.pdbx_seq_one_letter_code
_entity_poly.pdbx_strand_id
1 'polypeptide(L)'
;TTPLPPRHHARRFPHLMALHFTLAARPRTLAGADTIICRCEDVTLAALDGFTDTRAAKLATRCGMGACQGRICGTALAELGRFPRSGIRPPLFPARLSTLATTHVPTLSTNDS
;
A
#
# COMPACT_ATOMS: atom_id res chain seq x y z
N THR A 1 -28.66 2.15 21.41
CA THR A 1 -27.56 2.14 20.41
C THR A 1 -27.88 3.23 19.39
N THR A 2 -27.12 4.32 19.43
CA THR A 2 -27.24 5.44 18.50
C THR A 2 -26.86 4.98 17.10
N PRO A 3 -27.69 5.17 16.07
CA PRO A 3 -27.35 4.78 14.71
C PRO A 3 -26.14 5.59 14.24
N LEU A 4 -25.15 4.92 13.63
CA LEU A 4 -24.03 5.58 13.00
C LEU A 4 -24.52 6.47 11.84
N PRO A 5 -23.97 7.68 11.68
CA PRO A 5 -24.36 8.56 10.58
C PRO A 5 -24.07 7.88 9.23
N PRO A 6 -24.90 8.19 8.21
CA PRO A 6 -24.77 7.56 6.90
C PRO A 6 -23.38 7.78 6.29
N ARG A 7 -22.77 6.70 5.80
CA ARG A 7 -21.40 6.67 5.27
C ARG A 7 -21.10 7.65 4.12
N HIS A 8 -22.14 8.16 3.44
CA HIS A 8 -21.93 9.11 2.34
C HIS A 8 -21.32 10.44 2.77
N HIS A 9 -21.62 10.94 3.98
CA HIS A 9 -20.98 12.13 4.52
C HIS A 9 -19.50 11.91 4.83
N ALA A 10 -19.12 10.73 5.32
CA ALA A 10 -17.74 10.39 5.62
C ALA A 10 -16.87 10.25 4.36
N ARG A 11 -17.45 10.03 3.17
CA ARG A 11 -16.71 9.89 1.90
C ARG A 11 -16.31 11.22 1.25
N ARG A 12 -16.92 12.34 1.66
CA ARG A 12 -16.59 13.66 1.08
C ARG A 12 -15.17 14.09 1.38
N PHE A 13 -14.71 13.91 2.61
CA PHE A 13 -13.35 14.31 3.01
C PHE A 13 -12.26 13.53 2.25
N PRO A 14 -12.26 12.19 2.19
CA PRO A 14 -11.30 11.45 1.38
C PRO A 14 -11.29 11.83 -0.10
N HIS A 15 -12.45 12.13 -0.67
CA HIS A 15 -12.56 12.58 -2.06
C HIS A 15 -11.91 13.95 -2.28
N LEU A 16 -12.17 14.92 -1.41
CA LEU A 16 -11.51 16.22 -1.46
C LEU A 16 -10.00 16.10 -1.28
N MET A 17 -9.55 15.28 -0.34
CA MET A 17 -8.11 15.00 -0.14
C MET A 17 -7.48 14.41 -1.40
N ALA A 18 -8.15 13.45 -2.04
CA ALA A 18 -7.65 12.86 -3.28
C ALA A 18 -7.53 13.89 -4.41
N LEU A 19 -8.48 14.82 -4.55
CA LEU A 19 -8.43 15.87 -5.57
C LEU A 19 -7.30 16.88 -5.33
N HIS A 20 -7.08 17.30 -4.08
CA HIS A 20 -6.12 18.35 -3.75
C HIS A 20 -4.69 17.85 -3.52
N PHE A 21 -4.53 16.59 -3.15
CA PHE A 21 -3.24 15.99 -2.81
C PHE A 21 -2.79 14.91 -3.79
N THR A 22 -3.41 14.85 -4.97
CA THR A 22 -2.93 13.97 -6.05
C THR A 22 -1.56 14.43 -6.53
N LEU A 23 -0.61 13.51 -6.58
CA LEU A 23 0.72 13.80 -7.09
C LEU A 23 0.64 14.16 -8.57
N ALA A 24 1.20 15.31 -8.96
CA ALA A 24 1.33 15.68 -10.36
C ALA A 24 2.19 14.64 -11.12
N ALA A 25 2.04 14.58 -12.43
CA ALA A 25 2.80 13.64 -13.26
C ALA A 25 4.32 13.88 -13.20
N ARG A 26 4.76 15.14 -13.09
CA ARG A 26 6.16 15.54 -13.10
C ARG A 26 7.03 14.88 -12.03
N PRO A 27 6.65 14.80 -10.73
CA PRO A 27 7.43 14.08 -9.73
C PRO A 27 7.66 12.60 -10.06
N ARG A 28 6.73 11.97 -10.79
CA ARG A 28 6.83 10.56 -11.19
C ARG A 28 7.93 10.31 -12.21
N THR A 29 8.28 11.31 -13.02
CA THR A 29 9.32 11.21 -14.05
C THR A 29 10.72 11.59 -13.56
N LEU A 30 10.83 12.11 -12.33
CA LEU A 30 12.12 12.51 -11.74
C LEU A 30 12.92 11.33 -11.19
N ALA A 31 12.28 10.20 -10.92
CA ALA A 31 12.93 9.03 -10.36
C ALA A 31 13.76 8.30 -11.44
N GLY A 32 15.08 8.35 -11.31
CA GLY A 32 16.02 7.58 -12.12
C GLY A 32 16.42 6.27 -11.43
N ALA A 33 17.19 5.44 -12.12
CA ALA A 33 17.64 4.14 -11.65
C ALA A 33 18.43 4.21 -10.32
N ASP A 34 19.20 5.25 -10.13
CA ASP A 34 20.04 5.54 -8.96
C ASP A 34 19.29 6.22 -7.82
N THR A 35 18.02 6.57 -8.03
CA THR A 35 17.20 7.21 -6.99
C THR A 35 16.98 6.26 -5.81
N ILE A 36 17.39 6.68 -4.62
CA ILE A 36 17.16 5.92 -3.38
C ILE A 36 15.66 5.99 -3.03
N ILE A 37 14.99 4.88 -3.13
CA ILE A 37 13.57 4.73 -2.80
C ILE A 37 13.37 4.40 -1.31
N CYS A 38 14.21 3.53 -0.78
CA CYS A 38 14.15 3.16 0.63
C CYS A 38 15.36 3.72 1.38
N ARG A 39 15.17 4.84 2.08
CA ARG A 39 16.24 5.50 2.86
C ARG A 39 16.65 4.72 4.11
N CYS A 40 15.79 3.84 4.62
CA CYS A 40 16.11 3.05 5.80
C CYS A 40 17.08 1.90 5.52
N GLU A 41 17.10 1.42 4.27
CA GLU A 41 17.89 0.26 3.82
C GLU A 41 18.75 0.62 2.60
N ASP A 42 18.83 1.90 2.24
CA ASP A 42 19.59 2.47 1.13
C ASP A 42 19.37 1.75 -0.22
N VAL A 43 18.09 1.35 -0.46
CA VAL A 43 17.72 0.63 -1.69
C VAL A 43 17.38 1.61 -2.81
N THR A 44 18.06 1.47 -3.94
CA THR A 44 17.80 2.25 -5.16
C THR A 44 16.63 1.68 -5.97
N LEU A 45 16.10 2.48 -6.89
CA LEU A 45 15.04 2.03 -7.79
C LEU A 45 15.52 0.88 -8.69
N ALA A 46 16.76 0.94 -9.19
CA ALA A 46 17.37 -0.12 -10.01
C ALA A 46 17.48 -1.46 -9.27
N ALA A 47 17.73 -1.44 -7.96
CA ALA A 47 17.80 -2.66 -7.16
C ALA A 47 16.45 -3.42 -7.09
N LEU A 48 15.37 -2.77 -7.51
CA LEU A 48 14.03 -3.35 -7.56
C LEU A 48 13.64 -3.82 -8.97
N ASP A 49 14.53 -3.65 -9.95
CA ASP A 49 14.28 -4.11 -11.32
C ASP A 49 14.29 -5.65 -11.37
N GLY A 50 13.45 -6.21 -12.22
CA GLY A 50 13.27 -7.66 -12.34
C GLY A 50 12.30 -8.30 -11.35
N PHE A 51 11.82 -7.55 -10.33
CA PHE A 51 10.78 -8.04 -9.44
C PHE A 51 9.40 -7.60 -9.93
N THR A 52 8.49 -8.56 -10.00
CA THR A 52 7.08 -8.31 -10.37
C THR A 52 6.16 -8.22 -9.14
N ASP A 53 6.67 -8.66 -7.99
CA ASP A 53 5.92 -8.73 -6.74
C ASP A 53 6.63 -7.97 -5.61
N THR A 54 5.86 -7.17 -4.88
CA THR A 54 6.33 -6.40 -3.73
C THR A 54 7.01 -7.27 -2.67
N ARG A 55 6.48 -8.49 -2.45
CA ARG A 55 7.02 -9.39 -1.42
C ARG A 55 8.39 -9.94 -1.82
N ALA A 56 8.54 -10.35 -3.06
CA ALA A 56 9.82 -10.84 -3.59
C ALA A 56 10.88 -9.75 -3.53
N ALA A 57 10.57 -8.53 -4.01
CA ALA A 57 11.44 -7.38 -3.93
C ALA A 57 11.85 -7.07 -2.49
N LYS A 58 10.90 -7.07 -1.57
CA LYS A 58 11.13 -6.83 -0.15
C LYS A 58 12.05 -7.87 0.50
N LEU A 59 11.86 -9.14 0.19
CA LEU A 59 12.67 -10.23 0.76
C LEU A 59 14.10 -10.19 0.22
N ALA A 60 14.29 -9.86 -1.06
CA ALA A 60 15.60 -9.81 -1.69
C ALA A 60 16.41 -8.57 -1.30
N THR A 61 15.76 -7.40 -1.25
CA THR A 61 16.45 -6.10 -1.09
C THR A 61 16.27 -5.47 0.28
N ARG A 62 15.42 -6.03 1.15
CA ARG A 62 14.96 -5.45 2.42
C ARG A 62 14.16 -4.15 2.29
N CYS A 63 13.83 -3.70 1.06
CA CYS A 63 13.03 -2.51 0.83
C CYS A 63 11.72 -2.54 1.63
N GLY A 64 11.48 -1.52 2.44
CA GLY A 64 10.30 -1.45 3.30
C GLY A 64 10.37 -2.25 4.60
N MET A 65 11.54 -2.82 4.95
CA MET A 65 11.75 -3.53 6.22
C MET A 65 12.38 -2.66 7.31
N GLY A 66 12.87 -1.50 6.97
CA GLY A 66 13.50 -0.59 7.92
C GLY A 66 12.51 0.06 8.90
N ALA A 67 13.01 1.01 9.71
CA ALA A 67 12.27 1.64 10.82
C ALA A 67 10.90 2.20 10.45
N CYS A 68 10.73 2.77 9.23
CA CYS A 68 9.44 3.30 8.77
C CYS A 68 8.44 2.21 8.33
N GLN A 69 8.86 0.94 8.29
CA GLN A 69 8.03 -0.21 7.89
C GLN A 69 7.31 -0.01 6.54
N GLY A 70 8.01 0.59 5.58
CA GLY A 70 7.51 0.79 4.23
C GLY A 70 6.50 1.93 4.05
N ARG A 71 6.23 2.73 5.08
CA ARG A 71 5.25 3.83 4.98
C ARG A 71 5.65 4.88 3.94
N ILE A 72 6.94 5.12 3.76
CA ILE A 72 7.45 6.10 2.79
C ILE A 72 7.67 5.42 1.43
N CYS A 73 8.56 4.42 1.37
CA CYS A 73 8.92 3.78 0.12
C CYS A 73 7.75 3.01 -0.53
N GLY A 74 6.88 2.39 0.25
CA GLY A 74 5.71 1.70 -0.30
C GLY A 74 4.74 2.65 -1.01
N THR A 75 4.55 3.85 -0.47
CA THR A 75 3.75 4.89 -1.14
C THR A 75 4.44 5.38 -2.41
N ALA A 76 5.73 5.67 -2.34
CA ALA A 76 6.50 6.11 -3.50
C ALA A 76 6.47 5.09 -4.64
N LEU A 77 6.68 3.80 -4.35
CA LEU A 77 6.65 2.72 -5.34
C LEU A 77 5.28 2.55 -5.98
N ALA A 78 4.20 2.72 -5.21
CA ALA A 78 2.85 2.68 -5.75
C ALA A 78 2.57 3.86 -6.69
N GLU A 79 3.01 5.07 -6.31
CA GLU A 79 2.87 6.26 -7.15
C GLU A 79 3.71 6.21 -8.43
N LEU A 80 4.87 5.53 -8.39
CA LEU A 80 5.69 5.27 -9.57
C LEU A 80 5.14 4.12 -10.45
N GLY A 81 4.06 3.47 -10.03
CA GLY A 81 3.47 2.34 -10.74
C GLY A 81 4.32 1.06 -10.74
N ARG A 82 5.32 0.97 -9.86
CA ARG A 82 6.21 -0.21 -9.78
C ARG A 82 5.53 -1.38 -9.08
N PHE A 83 4.88 -1.10 -7.96
CA PHE A 83 4.17 -2.11 -7.18
C PHE A 83 2.86 -1.54 -6.66
N PRO A 84 1.80 -2.34 -6.59
CA PRO A 84 0.57 -1.91 -5.95
C PRO A 84 0.82 -1.66 -4.45
N ARG A 85 0.01 -0.78 -3.85
CA ARG A 85 0.03 -0.63 -2.40
C ARG A 85 -0.27 -1.98 -1.77
N SER A 86 0.66 -2.48 -0.98
CA SER A 86 0.44 -3.72 -0.23
C SER A 86 -0.77 -3.53 0.69
N GLY A 87 -1.65 -4.50 0.70
CA GLY A 87 -2.81 -4.50 1.59
C GLY A 87 -2.41 -4.48 3.07
N ILE A 88 -3.35 -4.17 3.92
CA ILE A 88 -3.20 -4.23 5.36
C ILE A 88 -2.91 -5.67 5.75
N ARG A 89 -1.83 -5.89 6.51
CA ARG A 89 -1.53 -7.21 7.05
C ARG A 89 -2.39 -7.47 8.27
N PRO A 90 -3.28 -8.43 8.25
CA PRO A 90 -3.90 -8.90 9.47
C PRO A 90 -2.92 -9.77 10.27
N PRO A 91 -3.05 -9.85 11.60
CA PRO A 91 -3.90 -9.00 12.42
C PRO A 91 -3.21 -7.67 12.74
N LEU A 92 -3.97 -6.56 12.66
CA LEU A 92 -3.50 -5.25 13.15
C LEU A 92 -3.45 -5.19 14.68
N PHE A 93 -4.21 -6.06 15.32
CA PHE A 93 -4.29 -6.20 16.78
C PHE A 93 -4.08 -7.66 17.16
N PRO A 94 -3.61 -7.93 18.38
CA PRO A 94 -3.61 -9.29 18.91
C PRO A 94 -5.00 -9.90 18.79
N ALA A 95 -5.10 -11.01 18.08
CA ALA A 95 -6.36 -11.72 17.88
C ALA A 95 -6.20 -13.20 18.27
N ARG A 96 -7.26 -13.82 18.76
CA ARG A 96 -7.26 -15.25 19.07
C ARG A 96 -7.24 -16.04 17.77
N LEU A 97 -6.48 -17.12 17.72
CA LEU A 97 -6.42 -18.03 16.56
C LEU A 97 -7.81 -18.52 16.13
N SER A 98 -8.71 -18.79 17.10
CA SER A 98 -10.09 -19.18 16.84
C SER A 98 -10.85 -18.14 16.04
N THR A 99 -10.63 -16.83 16.32
CA THR A 99 -11.26 -15.74 15.55
C THR A 99 -10.74 -15.69 14.13
N LEU A 100 -9.44 -15.94 13.91
CA LEU A 100 -8.84 -15.96 12.58
C LEU A 100 -9.29 -17.19 11.76
N ALA A 101 -9.50 -18.32 12.42
CA ALA A 101 -9.96 -19.56 11.77
C ALA A 101 -11.43 -19.50 11.31
N THR A 102 -12.24 -18.65 11.94
CA THR A 102 -13.68 -18.51 11.62
C THR A 102 -13.98 -17.42 10.60
N THR A 103 -12.98 -16.66 10.15
CA THR A 103 -13.18 -15.67 9.08
C THR A 103 -13.45 -16.36 7.74
N HIS A 104 -14.70 -16.63 7.46
CA HIS A 104 -15.18 -16.93 6.13
C HIS A 104 -14.95 -15.69 5.26
N VAL A 105 -14.03 -15.76 4.34
CA VAL A 105 -13.89 -14.73 3.30
C VAL A 105 -15.14 -14.86 2.42
N PRO A 106 -16.06 -13.88 2.42
CA PRO A 106 -17.15 -13.91 1.49
C PRO A 106 -16.56 -13.84 0.08
N THR A 107 -16.74 -14.89 -0.72
CA THR A 107 -16.49 -14.86 -2.14
C THR A 107 -17.40 -13.80 -2.73
N LEU A 108 -16.81 -12.69 -3.21
CA LEU A 108 -17.53 -11.75 -4.05
C LEU A 108 -17.91 -12.49 -5.32
N SER A 109 -19.16 -12.94 -5.39
CA SER A 109 -19.72 -13.41 -6.65
C SER A 109 -19.77 -12.20 -7.60
N THR A 110 -18.91 -12.22 -8.60
CA THR A 110 -19.06 -11.37 -9.77
C THR A 110 -20.31 -11.84 -10.50
N ASN A 111 -21.44 -11.20 -10.23
CA ASN A 111 -22.58 -11.27 -11.13
C ASN A 111 -22.26 -10.37 -12.32
N ASP A 112 -21.76 -11.00 -13.38
CA ASP A 112 -21.89 -10.52 -14.74
C ASP A 112 -23.36 -10.55 -15.16
N SER A 113 -23.90 -9.40 -15.52
CA SER A 113 -24.96 -9.22 -16.50
C SER A 113 -25.03 -7.78 -16.94
#